data_96f49f18ef8e8433f94fd4d6669891cb
#
_entry.id   96f49f18ef8e8433f94fd4d6669891cb
#
_cell.length_a   1.000
_cell.length_b   1.000
_cell.length_c   1.000
_cell.angle_alpha   90.00
_cell.angle_beta   90.00
_cell.angle_gamma   90.00
#
_symmetry.space_group_name_H-M   'P 1'
#
loop_
_entity.id
_entity.type
_entity.pdbx_description
1 polymer ?
#
loop_
_entity_poly.entity_id
_entity_poly.type
_entity_poly.pdbx_seq_one_letter_code
_entity_poly.pdbx_strand_id
1 'polypeptide(L)'
;QWYQPKYKSPLYPWVQIFGILTGFVLLFYLGLTPFLAIGAIFFLGAIIYALSNKENTRTGVLKKYGHRPALYLFYTKKQQQEIEVKRIEEEDKNLDGSLNTDAGVVVPLLGNEQSAEMLVEIAAAINKKETIQAVNITEVPNQTFLDAFMKDDPKILSLERRISGLSKSKNISVDFEAVVTHELSDTIDQLGSQTNCDWLVMGWNGRAHNGILVSNPIGWLLTNIKSDFALFKDNGVRYINKVLLALRPGRKDKNFLAVAERICAFYGAELTLLHVVSEHTPEDQTQAIRKKSLSLISKIKTNCEVEILKSNNSIETISNQSAGYDLLILGTPQKDNWISVLFGTGKDKFTEKSACSVLRLTMKD
;
A
#
# COMPACT_ATOMS: atom_id res chain seq x y z
N GLN A 1 7.27 0.38 15.27
CA GLN A 1 8.21 -0.43 14.45
C GLN A 1 8.82 -1.51 15.32
N TRP A 2 8.54 -2.76 15.02
CA TRP A 2 9.33 -3.85 15.57
C TRP A 2 10.75 -3.70 15.02
N TYR A 3 11.73 -3.55 15.91
CA TYR A 3 13.12 -3.56 15.50
C TYR A 3 13.41 -4.84 14.71
N GLN A 4 13.64 -4.71 13.42
CA GLN A 4 14.05 -5.81 12.55
C GLN A 4 15.56 -5.71 12.36
N PRO A 5 16.36 -6.51 13.08
CA PRO A 5 17.79 -6.51 12.89
C PRO A 5 18.11 -6.98 11.46
N LYS A 6 19.00 -6.27 10.78
CA LYS A 6 19.52 -6.67 9.46
C LYS A 6 20.20 -8.04 9.47
N TYR A 7 20.61 -8.48 10.65
CA TYR A 7 21.24 -9.78 10.87
C TYR A 7 20.46 -10.57 11.90
N LYS A 8 20.08 -11.79 11.56
CA LYS A 8 19.53 -12.78 12.51
C LYS A 8 20.59 -13.86 12.68
N SER A 9 20.98 -14.14 13.93
CA SER A 9 21.92 -15.22 14.20
C SER A 9 21.33 -16.56 13.71
N PRO A 10 22.14 -17.44 13.13
CA PRO A 10 21.68 -18.78 12.76
C PRO A 10 21.12 -19.49 14.01
N LEU A 11 20.09 -20.29 13.83
CA LEU A 11 19.35 -20.99 14.90
C LEU A 11 18.70 -20.08 15.96
N TYR A 12 18.39 -18.84 15.62
CA TYR A 12 17.54 -18.00 16.50
C TYR A 12 16.15 -18.64 16.67
N PRO A 13 15.56 -18.73 17.88
CA PRO A 13 16.04 -18.20 19.18
C PRO A 13 16.86 -19.20 20.03
N TRP A 14 17.11 -20.40 19.57
CA TRP A 14 17.65 -21.51 20.37
C TRP A 14 19.05 -21.24 20.93
N VAL A 15 19.92 -20.60 20.16
CA VAL A 15 21.26 -20.22 20.62
C VAL A 15 21.22 -19.23 21.77
N GLN A 16 20.26 -18.28 21.74
CA GLN A 16 20.11 -17.32 22.84
C GLN A 16 19.55 -17.97 24.09
N ILE A 17 18.55 -18.87 23.93
CA ILE A 17 17.99 -19.63 25.06
C ILE A 17 19.08 -20.49 25.69
N PHE A 18 19.89 -21.17 24.88
CA PHE A 18 21.00 -21.97 25.36
C PHE A 18 22.06 -21.12 26.07
N GLY A 19 22.41 -19.94 25.53
CA GLY A 19 23.32 -18.99 26.15
C GLY A 19 22.82 -18.49 27.52
N ILE A 20 21.52 -18.20 27.63
CA ILE A 20 20.91 -17.79 28.89
C ILE A 20 20.96 -18.95 29.91
N LEU A 21 20.57 -20.15 29.50
CA LEU A 21 20.57 -21.32 30.39
C LEU A 21 21.99 -21.67 30.87
N THR A 22 22.98 -21.66 29.98
CA THR A 22 24.38 -21.90 30.38
C THR A 22 24.90 -20.80 31.29
N GLY A 23 24.53 -19.54 31.07
CA GLY A 23 24.83 -18.42 31.98
C GLY A 23 24.25 -18.63 33.37
N PHE A 24 23.00 -19.10 33.47
CA PHE A 24 22.40 -19.46 34.78
C PHE A 24 23.13 -20.62 35.47
N VAL A 25 23.48 -21.68 34.73
CA VAL A 25 24.25 -22.80 35.26
C VAL A 25 25.60 -22.34 35.83
N LEU A 26 26.31 -21.48 35.09
CA LEU A 26 27.57 -20.89 35.56
C LEU A 26 27.39 -20.06 36.83
N LEU A 27 26.31 -19.27 36.93
CA LEU A 27 26.00 -18.50 38.13
C LEU A 27 25.81 -19.42 39.36
N PHE A 28 25.12 -20.55 39.19
CA PHE A 28 24.97 -21.54 40.27
C PHE A 28 26.30 -22.18 40.66
N TYR A 29 27.19 -22.43 39.71
CA TYR A 29 28.53 -22.99 39.97
C TYR A 29 29.45 -22.02 40.73
N LEU A 30 29.26 -20.70 40.54
CA LEU A 30 30.01 -19.64 41.23
C LEU A 30 29.58 -19.44 42.70
N GLY A 31 28.53 -20.14 43.15
CA GLY A 31 28.04 -20.10 44.53
C GLY A 31 27.15 -18.89 44.83
N LEU A 32 27.00 -18.58 46.11
CA LEU A 32 26.03 -17.58 46.60
C LEU A 32 26.47 -16.11 46.35
N THR A 33 27.76 -15.89 46.22
CA THR A 33 28.34 -14.53 46.12
C THR A 33 27.80 -13.67 44.96
N PRO A 34 27.67 -14.20 43.72
CA PRO A 34 27.09 -13.45 42.59
C PRO A 34 25.62 -13.07 42.82
N PHE A 35 24.85 -13.95 43.46
CA PHE A 35 23.43 -13.67 43.77
C PHE A 35 23.29 -12.55 44.77
N LEU A 36 24.14 -12.51 45.80
CA LEU A 36 24.17 -11.41 46.77
C LEU A 36 24.59 -10.08 46.10
N ALA A 37 25.57 -10.11 45.20
CA ALA A 37 25.98 -8.92 44.47
C ALA A 37 24.87 -8.40 43.57
N ILE A 38 24.19 -9.27 42.81
CA ILE A 38 23.03 -8.91 41.98
C ILE A 38 21.90 -8.36 42.83
N GLY A 39 21.58 -8.99 43.93
CA GLY A 39 20.55 -8.54 44.88
C GLY A 39 20.86 -7.15 45.46
N ALA A 40 22.12 -6.90 45.85
CA ALA A 40 22.55 -5.59 46.34
C ALA A 40 22.43 -4.49 45.29
N ILE A 41 22.84 -4.77 44.05
CA ILE A 41 22.70 -3.80 42.91
C ILE A 41 21.22 -3.52 42.66
N PHE A 42 20.37 -4.56 42.64
CA PHE A 42 18.94 -4.39 42.42
C PHE A 42 18.28 -3.58 43.55
N PHE A 43 18.65 -3.81 44.78
CA PHE A 43 18.14 -3.08 45.93
C PHE A 43 18.59 -1.61 45.94
N LEU A 44 19.86 -1.33 45.63
CA LEU A 44 20.35 0.03 45.45
C LEU A 44 19.65 0.75 44.30
N GLY A 45 19.47 0.06 43.15
CA GLY A 45 18.72 0.59 42.03
C GLY A 45 17.26 0.92 42.37
N ALA A 46 16.59 0.07 43.14
CA ALA A 46 15.24 0.30 43.61
C ALA A 46 15.13 1.51 44.55
N ILE A 47 16.10 1.68 45.44
CA ILE A 47 16.17 2.86 46.34
C ILE A 47 16.38 4.13 45.53
N ILE A 48 17.34 4.16 44.60
CA ILE A 48 17.57 5.31 43.72
C ILE A 48 16.33 5.62 42.88
N TYR A 49 15.66 4.60 42.36
CA TYR A 49 14.42 4.76 41.60
C TYR A 49 13.31 5.35 42.47
N ALA A 50 13.12 4.86 43.69
CA ALA A 50 12.10 5.36 44.61
C ALA A 50 12.36 6.82 45.05
N LEU A 51 13.64 7.18 45.24
CA LEU A 51 14.03 8.54 45.62
C LEU A 51 13.98 9.52 44.44
N SER A 52 14.26 9.04 43.21
CA SER A 52 14.26 9.85 41.97
C SER A 52 12.86 10.11 41.42
N ASN A 53 11.84 9.40 41.84
CA ASN A 53 10.52 9.34 41.18
C ASN A 53 9.61 10.53 41.48
N LYS A 54 10.06 11.57 42.19
CA LYS A 54 9.19 12.73 42.55
C LYS A 54 9.16 13.86 41.53
N GLU A 55 10.06 13.95 40.55
CA GLU A 55 10.09 15.10 39.63
C GLU A 55 10.40 14.80 38.17
N ASN A 56 10.79 13.62 37.83
CA ASN A 56 11.04 13.26 36.40
C ASN A 56 9.88 12.43 35.85
N THR A 57 8.76 13.07 35.54
CA THR A 57 7.90 12.59 34.48
C THR A 57 8.74 12.59 33.21
N ARG A 58 9.34 11.43 32.90
CA ARG A 58 9.96 11.22 31.58
C ARG A 58 8.87 11.51 30.56
N THR A 59 8.96 12.65 29.87
CA THR A 59 8.14 13.02 28.73
C THR A 59 8.37 12.13 27.50
N GLY A 60 9.04 11.02 27.64
CA GLY A 60 9.21 9.94 26.69
C GLY A 60 8.48 8.69 27.17
N VAL A 61 7.28 8.84 27.64
CA VAL A 61 6.49 7.71 28.11
C VAL A 61 6.07 6.89 26.91
N LEU A 62 6.42 5.59 26.96
CA LEU A 62 5.69 4.54 26.28
C LEU A 62 4.19 4.74 26.55
N LYS A 63 3.48 5.40 25.63
CA LYS A 63 2.02 5.40 25.68
C LYS A 63 1.59 3.96 25.63
N LYS A 64 0.63 3.56 26.45
CA LYS A 64 0.01 2.23 26.44
C LYS A 64 -0.70 1.89 25.14
N TYR A 65 -0.75 2.80 24.19
CA TYR A 65 -1.39 2.69 22.90
C TYR A 65 -0.45 1.99 21.90
N GLY A 66 -0.96 0.97 21.23
CA GLY A 66 -0.21 0.23 20.21
C GLY A 66 0.69 -0.90 20.72
N HIS A 67 0.78 -1.12 22.03
CA HIS A 67 1.54 -2.25 22.56
C HIS A 67 0.63 -3.47 22.73
N ARG A 68 0.88 -4.48 21.93
CA ARG A 68 0.40 -5.82 22.26
C ARG A 68 1.02 -6.20 23.60
N PRO A 69 0.23 -6.66 24.57
CA PRO A 69 0.78 -7.12 25.85
C PRO A 69 1.89 -8.13 25.62
N ALA A 70 2.93 -8.14 26.44
CA ALA A 70 4.05 -9.08 26.32
C ALA A 70 3.59 -10.55 26.24
N LEU A 71 2.43 -10.86 26.83
CA LEU A 71 1.78 -12.16 26.83
C LEU A 71 0.71 -12.33 25.75
N TYR A 72 0.62 -11.42 24.76
CA TYR A 72 -0.41 -11.47 23.71
C TYR A 72 -0.50 -12.84 23.00
N LEU A 73 0.62 -13.50 22.79
CA LEU A 73 0.69 -14.83 22.19
C LEU A 73 0.04 -15.94 23.03
N PHE A 74 -0.11 -15.71 24.33
CA PHE A 74 -0.75 -16.65 25.26
C PHE A 74 -2.23 -16.38 25.48
N TYR A 75 -2.76 -15.28 24.92
CA TYR A 75 -4.18 -14.98 25.01
C TYR A 75 -5.00 -15.82 24.04
N THR A 76 -6.21 -16.15 24.46
CA THR A 76 -7.18 -16.84 23.61
C THR A 76 -7.56 -15.94 22.42
N LYS A 77 -7.98 -16.56 21.29
CA LYS A 77 -8.41 -15.81 20.10
C LYS A 77 -9.46 -14.72 20.41
N LYS A 78 -10.36 -14.99 21.36
CA LYS A 78 -11.39 -14.02 21.78
C LYS A 78 -10.78 -12.80 22.49
N GLN A 79 -9.83 -13.01 23.38
CA GLN A 79 -9.11 -11.93 24.06
C GLN A 79 -8.22 -11.13 23.09
N GLN A 80 -7.63 -11.80 22.09
CA GLN A 80 -6.88 -11.13 21.04
C GLN A 80 -7.78 -10.23 20.21
N GLN A 81 -8.99 -10.68 19.86
CA GLN A 81 -9.98 -9.88 19.15
C GLN A 81 -10.48 -8.68 19.96
N GLU A 82 -10.75 -8.85 21.26
CA GLU A 82 -11.17 -7.75 22.14
C GLU A 82 -10.09 -6.66 22.28
N ILE A 83 -8.80 -7.06 22.32
CA ILE A 83 -7.67 -6.12 22.35
C ILE A 83 -7.56 -5.37 21.01
N GLU A 84 -7.73 -6.09 19.90
CA GLU A 84 -7.68 -5.51 18.55
C GLU A 84 -8.82 -4.53 18.32
N VAL A 85 -10.05 -4.86 18.73
CA VAL A 85 -11.22 -3.96 18.64
C VAL A 85 -11.01 -2.68 19.46
N LYS A 86 -10.52 -2.80 20.71
CA LYS A 86 -10.21 -1.61 21.53
C LYS A 86 -9.13 -0.73 20.89
N ARG A 87 -8.13 -1.32 20.26
CA ARG A 87 -7.08 -0.60 19.55
C ARG A 87 -7.65 0.20 18.38
N ILE A 88 -8.52 -0.42 17.59
CA ILE A 88 -9.22 0.22 16.46
C ILE A 88 -10.11 1.37 16.93
N GLU A 89 -10.87 1.19 18.00
CA GLU A 89 -11.74 2.24 18.58
C GLU A 89 -10.94 3.44 19.10
N GLU A 90 -9.71 3.24 19.56
CA GLU A 90 -8.83 4.31 20.01
C GLU A 90 -8.13 5.04 18.86
N GLU A 91 -7.87 4.36 17.76
CA GLU A 91 -7.33 4.96 16.51
C GLU A 91 -8.40 5.72 15.73
N ASP A 92 -9.67 5.27 15.75
CA ASP A 92 -10.81 5.97 15.13
C ASP A 92 -11.00 7.40 15.67
N LYS A 93 -10.66 7.63 16.95
CA LYS A 93 -10.71 8.98 17.53
C LYS A 93 -9.67 9.95 16.95
N ASN A 94 -8.64 9.47 16.30
CA ASN A 94 -7.60 10.29 15.68
C ASN A 94 -7.91 10.68 14.22
N LEU A 95 -8.88 10.01 13.58
CA LEU A 95 -9.37 10.32 12.24
C LEU A 95 -10.62 11.23 12.27
N ASP A 96 -10.87 11.90 13.40
CA ASP A 96 -12.12 12.58 13.67
C ASP A 96 -12.30 13.85 12.82
N GLY A 97 -13.24 13.79 11.92
CA GLY A 97 -14.09 14.93 11.57
C GLY A 97 -13.88 15.66 10.26
N SER A 98 -12.83 15.42 9.47
CA SER A 98 -12.62 16.18 8.22
C SER A 98 -12.74 15.34 6.92
N LEU A 99 -12.80 14.03 7.03
CA LEU A 99 -12.89 13.16 5.85
C LEU A 99 -14.23 13.30 5.13
N ASN A 100 -14.17 13.49 3.82
CA ASN A 100 -15.37 13.51 2.99
C ASN A 100 -15.90 12.07 2.84
N THR A 101 -17.03 11.76 3.47
CA THR A 101 -17.66 10.44 3.47
C THR A 101 -18.21 10.02 2.09
N ASP A 102 -18.32 10.95 1.13
CA ASP A 102 -18.84 10.70 -0.22
C ASP A 102 -17.77 10.78 -1.31
N ALA A 103 -16.48 10.67 -0.94
CA ALA A 103 -15.41 10.66 -1.92
C ALA A 103 -15.53 9.46 -2.87
N GLY A 104 -15.44 9.71 -4.18
CA GLY A 104 -15.46 8.63 -5.16
C GLY A 104 -14.15 7.86 -5.19
N VAL A 105 -13.05 8.56 -4.94
CA VAL A 105 -11.69 7.99 -4.93
C VAL A 105 -10.91 8.51 -3.73
N VAL A 106 -10.21 7.62 -3.05
CA VAL A 106 -9.24 7.95 -1.99
C VAL A 106 -7.83 7.73 -2.52
N VAL A 107 -6.95 8.71 -2.27
CA VAL A 107 -5.55 8.70 -2.70
C VAL A 107 -4.65 8.86 -1.47
N PRO A 108 -4.17 7.76 -0.88
CA PRO A 108 -3.15 7.83 0.15
C PRO A 108 -1.81 8.28 -0.44
N LEU A 109 -1.24 9.34 0.12
CA LEU A 109 0.06 9.90 -0.22
C LEU A 109 1.04 9.59 0.91
N LEU A 110 2.07 8.80 0.62
CA LEU A 110 3.02 8.29 1.62
C LEU A 110 4.34 9.08 1.63
N GLY A 111 4.45 10.10 0.78
CA GLY A 111 5.63 10.97 0.69
C GLY A 111 6.81 10.38 -0.07
N ASN A 112 6.66 9.20 -0.67
CA ASN A 112 7.67 8.51 -1.49
C ASN A 112 7.25 8.39 -2.97
N GLU A 113 6.16 9.03 -3.36
CA GLU A 113 5.68 9.08 -4.72
C GLU A 113 6.61 9.96 -5.58
N GLN A 114 6.84 9.56 -6.82
CA GLN A 114 7.60 10.36 -7.77
C GLN A 114 6.87 11.68 -8.12
N SER A 115 5.54 11.63 -8.20
CA SER A 115 4.66 12.79 -8.34
C SER A 115 3.31 12.51 -7.68
N ALA A 116 3.04 13.19 -6.57
CA ALA A 116 1.75 13.14 -5.91
C ALA A 116 0.65 13.74 -6.79
N GLU A 117 0.97 14.78 -7.55
CA GLU A 117 0.05 15.43 -8.49
C GLU A 117 -0.39 14.46 -9.58
N MET A 118 0.54 13.70 -10.17
CA MET A 118 0.22 12.73 -11.20
C MET A 118 -0.65 11.59 -10.66
N LEU A 119 -0.41 11.18 -9.42
CA LEU A 119 -1.22 10.16 -8.77
C LEU A 119 -2.66 10.65 -8.55
N VAL A 120 -2.84 11.88 -8.08
CA VAL A 120 -4.17 12.50 -7.92
C VAL A 120 -4.84 12.72 -9.28
N GLU A 121 -4.10 13.07 -10.32
CA GLU A 121 -4.62 13.24 -11.67
C GLU A 121 -5.11 11.91 -12.27
N ILE A 122 -4.37 10.81 -12.08
CA ILE A 122 -4.82 9.45 -12.46
C ILE A 122 -6.08 9.06 -11.67
N ALA A 123 -6.14 9.39 -10.39
CA ALA A 123 -7.32 9.15 -9.57
C ALA A 123 -8.54 9.92 -10.10
N ALA A 124 -8.37 11.17 -10.51
CA ALA A 124 -9.40 11.98 -11.17
C ALA A 124 -9.88 11.34 -12.47
N ALA A 125 -8.96 10.83 -13.29
CA ALA A 125 -9.30 10.17 -14.54
C ALA A 125 -10.08 8.85 -14.35
N ILE A 126 -9.88 8.15 -13.23
CA ILE A 126 -10.64 6.93 -12.88
C ILE A 126 -12.01 7.27 -12.29
N ASN A 127 -12.11 8.39 -11.58
CA ASN A 127 -13.27 8.76 -10.77
C ASN A 127 -14.57 8.85 -11.59
N LYS A 128 -15.68 8.42 -10.98
CA LYS A 128 -17.04 8.61 -11.51
C LYS A 128 -17.80 9.70 -10.75
N LYS A 129 -17.42 9.96 -9.51
CA LYS A 129 -17.99 10.98 -8.64
C LYS A 129 -17.16 12.25 -8.73
N GLU A 130 -17.67 13.35 -8.21
CA GLU A 130 -17.01 14.63 -8.36
C GLU A 130 -15.80 14.81 -7.42
N THR A 131 -15.81 14.22 -6.22
CA THR A 131 -14.79 14.51 -5.19
C THR A 131 -13.76 13.40 -5.04
N ILE A 132 -12.50 13.82 -4.89
CA ILE A 132 -11.35 12.98 -4.58
C ILE A 132 -10.85 13.36 -3.19
N GLN A 133 -10.61 12.37 -2.34
CA GLN A 133 -9.98 12.56 -1.04
C GLN A 133 -8.49 12.21 -1.15
N ALA A 134 -7.63 13.21 -1.13
CA ALA A 134 -6.17 13.03 -1.08
C ALA A 134 -5.72 13.10 0.38
N VAL A 135 -5.10 12.04 0.90
CA VAL A 135 -4.69 11.96 2.31
C VAL A 135 -3.19 11.76 2.40
N ASN A 136 -2.47 12.76 2.89
CA ASN A 136 -1.06 12.60 3.22
C ASN A 136 -0.92 11.84 4.53
N ILE A 137 -0.30 10.66 4.51
CA ILE A 137 -0.14 9.80 5.67
C ILE A 137 1.32 9.80 6.10
N THR A 138 1.58 10.28 7.30
CA THR A 138 2.91 10.24 7.93
C THR A 138 2.93 9.18 9.02
N GLU A 139 3.66 8.09 8.77
CA GLU A 139 3.87 7.05 9.78
C GLU A 139 4.98 7.47 10.75
N VAL A 140 4.66 7.50 12.03
CA VAL A 140 5.61 7.83 13.10
C VAL A 140 5.79 6.66 14.08
N PRO A 141 6.96 6.53 14.72
CA PRO A 141 7.18 5.49 15.72
C PRO A 141 6.17 5.57 16.87
N ASN A 142 5.76 4.41 17.40
CA ASN A 142 4.79 4.28 18.51
C ASN A 142 5.13 5.11 19.76
N GLN A 143 6.35 5.61 19.88
CA GLN A 143 6.83 6.41 21.02
C GLN A 143 6.64 7.92 20.79
N THR A 144 6.13 8.33 19.64
CA THR A 144 6.01 9.73 19.24
C THR A 144 4.58 10.21 19.51
N PHE A 145 4.44 11.44 20.02
CA PHE A 145 3.12 12.07 20.18
C PHE A 145 2.61 12.50 18.80
N LEU A 146 1.42 12.08 18.42
CA LEU A 146 0.81 12.43 17.13
C LEU A 146 0.61 13.95 16.99
N ASP A 147 0.19 14.61 18.07
CA ASP A 147 -0.09 16.05 18.09
C ASP A 147 1.13 16.93 17.81
N ALA A 148 2.35 16.40 18.02
CA ALA A 148 3.59 17.14 17.80
C ALA A 148 3.93 17.33 16.31
N PHE A 149 3.30 16.57 15.41
CA PHE A 149 3.62 16.55 13.98
C PHE A 149 2.55 17.18 13.07
N MET A 150 1.36 17.49 13.62
CA MET A 150 0.21 17.85 12.77
C MET A 150 0.17 19.30 12.26
N LYS A 151 0.87 20.25 12.81
CA LYS A 151 0.49 21.65 12.54
C LYS A 151 1.38 22.46 11.62
N ASP A 152 2.66 22.12 11.44
CA ASP A 152 3.58 23.05 10.76
C ASP A 152 4.69 22.38 9.92
N ASP A 153 4.49 21.17 9.36
CA ASP A 153 5.50 20.63 8.45
C ASP A 153 5.45 21.38 7.09
N PRO A 154 6.50 22.14 6.74
CA PRO A 154 6.55 22.87 5.48
C PRO A 154 6.39 21.98 4.25
N LYS A 155 6.70 20.67 4.35
CA LYS A 155 6.53 19.71 3.25
C LYS A 155 5.05 19.44 3.01
N ILE A 156 4.27 19.27 4.07
CA ILE A 156 2.82 19.02 3.98
C ILE A 156 2.13 20.27 3.41
N LEU A 157 2.45 21.46 3.91
CA LEU A 157 1.92 22.73 3.39
C LEU A 157 2.28 22.94 1.91
N SER A 158 3.50 22.58 1.51
CA SER A 158 3.91 22.64 0.11
C SER A 158 3.14 21.64 -0.76
N LEU A 159 2.89 20.43 -0.26
CA LEU A 159 2.12 19.40 -0.96
C LEU A 159 0.66 19.83 -1.13
N GLU A 160 0.02 20.30 -0.06
CA GLU A 160 -1.35 20.84 -0.08
C GLU A 160 -1.50 21.95 -1.13
N ARG A 161 -0.56 22.92 -1.14
CA ARG A 161 -0.56 23.98 -2.14
C ARG A 161 -0.45 23.47 -3.57
N ARG A 162 0.39 22.46 -3.83
CA ARG A 162 0.55 21.85 -5.15
C ARG A 162 -0.71 21.11 -5.59
N ILE A 163 -1.31 20.33 -4.69
CA ILE A 163 -2.57 19.61 -4.95
C ILE A 163 -3.71 20.63 -5.20
N SER A 164 -3.80 21.68 -4.39
CA SER A 164 -4.77 22.78 -4.60
C SER A 164 -4.55 23.51 -5.93
N GLY A 165 -3.30 23.70 -6.33
CA GLY A 165 -2.94 24.24 -7.65
C GLY A 165 -3.39 23.34 -8.80
N LEU A 166 -3.18 22.03 -8.68
CA LEU A 166 -3.66 21.04 -9.63
C LEU A 166 -5.19 21.03 -9.73
N SER A 167 -5.88 21.01 -8.58
CA SER A 167 -7.34 21.05 -8.49
C SER A 167 -7.91 22.23 -9.29
N LYS A 168 -7.37 23.43 -9.09
CA LYS A 168 -7.78 24.63 -9.82
C LYS A 168 -7.47 24.59 -11.31
N SER A 169 -6.26 24.11 -11.70
CA SER A 169 -5.80 24.12 -13.09
C SER A 169 -6.54 23.10 -13.95
N LYS A 170 -6.93 21.97 -13.40
CA LYS A 170 -7.64 20.88 -14.08
C LYS A 170 -9.15 20.88 -13.84
N ASN A 171 -9.64 21.78 -13.00
CA ASN A 171 -11.05 21.86 -12.58
C ASN A 171 -11.56 20.52 -12.00
N ILE A 172 -10.79 19.94 -11.08
CA ILE A 172 -11.13 18.73 -10.35
C ILE A 172 -11.36 19.06 -8.87
N SER A 173 -12.37 18.44 -8.26
CA SER A 173 -12.64 18.60 -6.83
C SER A 173 -11.73 17.66 -6.03
N VAL A 174 -10.81 18.23 -5.25
CA VAL A 174 -9.88 17.48 -4.40
C VAL A 174 -9.92 18.07 -3.00
N ASP A 175 -10.27 17.22 -2.03
CA ASP A 175 -10.13 17.50 -0.62
C ASP A 175 -8.79 16.91 -0.14
N PHE A 176 -7.96 17.77 0.49
CA PHE A 176 -6.66 17.36 0.99
C PHE A 176 -6.66 17.32 2.51
N GLU A 177 -6.13 16.25 3.06
CA GLU A 177 -5.96 16.08 4.49
C GLU A 177 -4.60 15.49 4.83
N ALA A 178 -4.05 15.84 5.99
CA ALA A 178 -2.83 15.27 6.53
C ALA A 178 -3.14 14.48 7.80
N VAL A 179 -2.76 13.21 7.81
CA VAL A 179 -2.95 12.28 8.92
C VAL A 179 -1.61 11.77 9.42
N VAL A 180 -1.43 11.73 10.73
CA VAL A 180 -0.26 11.14 11.38
C VAL A 180 -0.71 9.86 12.09
N THR A 181 -0.03 8.76 11.82
CA THR A 181 -0.40 7.44 12.34
C THR A 181 0.79 6.65 12.87
N HIS A 182 0.51 5.68 13.70
CA HIS A 182 1.48 4.65 14.12
C HIS A 182 1.42 3.40 13.26
N GLU A 183 0.30 3.15 12.56
CA GLU A 183 0.10 1.95 11.73
C GLU A 183 -0.54 2.33 10.37
N LEU A 184 0.29 2.36 9.36
CA LEU A 184 -0.09 2.75 7.99
C LEU A 184 -1.20 1.87 7.41
N SER A 185 -1.11 0.55 7.59
CA SER A 185 -2.04 -0.41 6.97
C SER A 185 -3.46 -0.23 7.48
N ASP A 186 -3.61 -0.09 8.79
CA ASP A 186 -4.90 0.07 9.45
C ASP A 186 -5.52 1.42 9.08
N THR A 187 -4.72 2.47 9.00
CA THR A 187 -5.18 3.79 8.58
C THR A 187 -5.72 3.80 7.15
N ILE A 188 -5.04 3.13 6.22
CA ILE A 188 -5.51 3.06 4.82
C ILE A 188 -6.81 2.25 4.72
N ASP A 189 -6.96 1.18 5.50
CA ASP A 189 -8.21 0.40 5.54
C ASP A 189 -9.38 1.21 6.11
N GLN A 190 -9.14 1.93 7.18
CA GLN A 190 -10.12 2.84 7.77
C GLN A 190 -10.55 3.92 6.80
N LEU A 191 -9.59 4.57 6.11
CA LEU A 191 -9.88 5.56 5.07
C LEU A 191 -10.80 4.97 3.98
N GLY A 192 -10.49 3.76 3.48
CA GLY A 192 -11.31 3.09 2.48
C GLY A 192 -12.71 2.72 2.97
N SER A 193 -12.85 2.35 4.25
CA SER A 193 -14.12 1.95 4.84
C SER A 193 -14.99 3.14 5.26
N GLN A 194 -14.39 4.21 5.80
CA GLN A 194 -15.10 5.41 6.27
C GLN A 194 -15.60 6.28 5.12
N THR A 195 -14.81 6.42 4.05
CA THR A 195 -15.19 7.23 2.89
C THR A 195 -16.14 6.53 1.93
N ASN A 196 -16.42 5.24 2.12
CA ASN A 196 -17.25 4.44 1.21
C ASN A 196 -16.88 4.66 -0.28
N CYS A 197 -15.57 4.76 -0.54
CA CYS A 197 -15.05 5.09 -1.85
C CYS A 197 -15.22 3.93 -2.86
N ASP A 198 -15.42 4.27 -4.12
CA ASP A 198 -15.45 3.30 -5.23
C ASP A 198 -14.03 2.75 -5.50
N TRP A 199 -13.00 3.63 -5.39
CA TRP A 199 -11.62 3.32 -5.70
C TRP A 199 -10.64 3.81 -4.63
N LEU A 200 -9.64 2.98 -4.37
CA LEU A 200 -8.42 3.37 -3.69
C LEU A 200 -7.26 3.39 -4.70
N VAL A 201 -6.60 4.53 -4.86
CA VAL A 201 -5.50 4.70 -5.81
C VAL A 201 -4.21 5.01 -5.09
N MET A 202 -3.20 4.16 -5.24
CA MET A 202 -1.92 4.30 -4.53
C MET A 202 -0.72 4.33 -5.47
N GLY A 203 0.30 5.09 -5.09
CA GLY A 203 1.61 5.02 -5.71
C GLY A 203 2.34 3.71 -5.37
N TRP A 204 3.07 3.17 -6.35
CA TRP A 204 3.79 1.91 -6.19
C TRP A 204 5.05 1.88 -7.07
N ASN A 205 6.13 1.31 -6.57
CA ASN A 205 7.40 1.23 -7.29
C ASN A 205 7.66 -0.13 -7.98
N GLY A 206 6.65 -1.00 -8.04
CA GLY A 206 6.76 -2.33 -8.66
C GLY A 206 7.44 -3.39 -7.79
N ARG A 207 7.87 -3.04 -6.58
CA ARG A 207 8.49 -3.96 -5.62
C ARG A 207 7.60 -4.09 -4.39
N ALA A 208 7.49 -5.30 -3.87
CA ALA A 208 7.00 -5.48 -2.52
C ALA A 208 8.01 -4.87 -1.55
N HIS A 209 7.56 -4.11 -0.56
CA HIS A 209 8.46 -3.62 0.49
C HIS A 209 9.13 -4.82 1.18
N ASN A 210 10.44 -4.75 1.37
CA ASN A 210 11.24 -5.80 2.02
C ASN A 210 10.83 -5.95 3.49
N GLY A 211 9.81 -6.74 3.75
CA GLY A 211 9.36 -7.09 5.08
C GLY A 211 8.95 -8.56 5.12
N ILE A 212 9.71 -9.36 5.84
CA ILE A 212 9.42 -10.77 6.05
C ILE A 212 8.06 -10.88 6.76
N LEU A 213 7.10 -11.49 6.06
CA LEU A 213 5.84 -12.08 6.56
C LEU A 213 4.76 -11.19 7.21
N VAL A 214 5.01 -9.96 7.67
CA VAL A 214 4.02 -9.24 8.50
C VAL A 214 3.78 -7.79 8.11
N SER A 215 4.53 -7.20 7.20
CA SER A 215 4.39 -5.78 6.88
C SER A 215 4.49 -5.44 5.40
N ASN A 216 3.75 -6.16 4.56
CA ASN A 216 3.45 -5.64 3.23
C ASN A 216 2.03 -5.03 3.28
N PRO A 217 1.89 -3.72 3.53
CA PRO A 217 0.59 -3.08 3.61
C PRO A 217 -0.23 -3.30 2.34
N ILE A 218 0.41 -3.28 1.17
CA ILE A 218 -0.25 -3.48 -0.12
C ILE A 218 -0.87 -4.88 -0.24
N GLY A 219 -0.19 -5.93 0.24
CA GLY A 219 -0.70 -7.30 0.20
C GLY A 219 -1.94 -7.48 1.06
N TRP A 220 -1.89 -6.96 2.27
CA TRP A 220 -3.01 -7.00 3.19
C TRP A 220 -4.21 -6.16 2.69
N LEU A 221 -3.94 -4.96 2.17
CA LEU A 221 -4.95 -4.08 1.59
C LEU A 221 -5.70 -4.76 0.44
N LEU A 222 -5.01 -5.40 -0.49
CA LEU A 222 -5.62 -6.08 -1.63
C LEU A 222 -6.53 -7.24 -1.23
N THR A 223 -6.33 -7.85 -0.07
CA THR A 223 -7.17 -8.94 0.43
C THR A 223 -8.36 -8.44 1.25
N ASN A 224 -8.26 -7.30 1.93
CA ASN A 224 -9.22 -6.85 2.93
C ASN A 224 -10.08 -5.66 2.48
N ILE A 225 -9.56 -4.76 1.63
CA ILE A 225 -10.32 -3.60 1.15
C ILE A 225 -11.52 -4.04 0.32
N LYS A 226 -12.67 -3.39 0.53
CA LYS A 226 -13.92 -3.65 -0.21
C LYS A 226 -14.00 -2.89 -1.53
N SER A 227 -13.31 -1.76 -1.65
CA SER A 227 -13.26 -0.91 -2.85
C SER A 227 -12.42 -1.53 -3.97
N ASP A 228 -12.65 -1.08 -5.20
CA ASP A 228 -11.73 -1.33 -6.30
C ASP A 228 -10.37 -0.68 -6.00
N PHE A 229 -9.29 -1.26 -6.50
CA PHE A 229 -7.94 -0.85 -6.15
C PHE A 229 -7.07 -0.61 -7.38
N ALA A 230 -6.35 0.50 -7.40
CA ALA A 230 -5.41 0.85 -8.45
C ALA A 230 -4.02 1.14 -7.89
N LEU A 231 -3.01 0.49 -8.46
CA LEU A 231 -1.61 0.74 -8.18
C LEU A 231 -0.96 1.45 -9.36
N PHE A 232 -0.46 2.63 -9.13
CA PHE A 232 0.19 3.43 -10.15
C PHE A 232 1.71 3.47 -9.94
N LYS A 233 2.46 2.98 -10.92
CA LYS A 233 3.91 3.18 -11.00
C LYS A 233 4.19 4.31 -11.96
N ASP A 234 4.64 5.43 -11.43
CA ASP A 234 5.10 6.56 -12.23
C ASP A 234 6.54 6.32 -12.73
N ASN A 235 6.71 6.24 -14.05
CA ASN A 235 8.00 6.21 -14.72
C ASN A 235 8.37 7.59 -15.32
N GLY A 236 7.80 8.67 -14.76
CA GLY A 236 8.09 10.05 -15.20
C GLY A 236 7.13 10.60 -16.24
N VAL A 237 5.98 9.94 -16.47
CA VAL A 237 4.97 10.46 -17.39
C VAL A 237 4.40 11.79 -16.88
N ARG A 238 4.20 12.74 -17.78
CA ARG A 238 3.56 14.05 -17.48
C ARG A 238 2.40 14.35 -18.41
N TYR A 239 2.39 13.72 -19.57
CA TYR A 239 1.34 13.83 -20.57
C TYR A 239 0.97 12.43 -21.02
N ILE A 240 -0.32 12.13 -21.06
CA ILE A 240 -0.84 10.83 -21.50
C ILE A 240 -1.61 11.07 -22.81
N ASN A 241 -1.00 10.70 -23.94
CA ASN A 241 -1.58 10.79 -25.26
C ASN A 241 -1.92 9.40 -25.82
N LYS A 242 -1.20 8.36 -25.40
CA LYS A 242 -1.37 6.98 -25.86
C LYS A 242 -1.45 6.02 -24.70
N VAL A 243 -2.55 5.29 -24.63
CA VAL A 243 -2.82 4.31 -23.56
C VAL A 243 -2.87 2.91 -24.14
N LEU A 244 -2.09 2.00 -23.56
CA LEU A 244 -2.09 0.58 -23.90
C LEU A 244 -2.86 -0.19 -22.81
N LEU A 245 -4.00 -0.80 -23.15
CA LEU A 245 -4.74 -1.68 -22.26
C LEU A 245 -4.42 -3.13 -22.63
N ALA A 246 -3.57 -3.80 -21.84
CA ALA A 246 -3.21 -5.19 -22.09
C ALA A 246 -4.02 -6.14 -21.20
N LEU A 247 -4.87 -6.96 -21.81
CA LEU A 247 -5.78 -7.88 -21.14
C LEU A 247 -5.63 -9.31 -21.66
N ARG A 248 -5.88 -10.28 -20.78
CA ARG A 248 -6.27 -11.62 -21.23
C ARG A 248 -7.76 -11.63 -21.50
N PRO A 249 -8.23 -12.23 -22.61
CA PRO A 249 -9.66 -12.34 -22.88
C PRO A 249 -10.41 -12.98 -21.71
N GLY A 250 -11.39 -12.26 -21.13
CA GLY A 250 -12.06 -12.69 -19.91
C GLY A 250 -13.44 -12.07 -19.68
N ARG A 251 -14.02 -12.34 -18.51
CA ARG A 251 -15.34 -11.80 -18.12
C ARG A 251 -15.30 -10.32 -17.74
N LYS A 252 -14.19 -9.84 -17.19
CA LYS A 252 -14.03 -8.46 -16.69
C LYS A 252 -13.52 -7.48 -17.77
N ASP A 253 -13.31 -7.91 -19.01
CA ASP A 253 -12.79 -7.07 -20.10
C ASP A 253 -13.57 -5.75 -20.23
N LYS A 254 -14.91 -5.83 -20.13
CA LYS A 254 -15.79 -4.65 -20.19
C LYS A 254 -15.49 -3.62 -19.09
N ASN A 255 -15.21 -4.08 -17.87
CA ASN A 255 -14.96 -3.20 -16.74
C ASN A 255 -13.59 -2.50 -16.88
N PHE A 256 -12.55 -3.25 -17.28
CA PHE A 256 -11.23 -2.67 -17.56
C PHE A 256 -11.28 -1.67 -18.71
N LEU A 257 -11.99 -2.01 -19.77
CA LEU A 257 -12.18 -1.12 -20.91
C LEU A 257 -12.89 0.18 -20.51
N ALA A 258 -13.91 0.10 -19.66
CA ALA A 258 -14.63 1.28 -19.17
C ALA A 258 -13.74 2.20 -18.30
N VAL A 259 -12.79 1.66 -17.54
CA VAL A 259 -11.79 2.48 -16.81
C VAL A 259 -10.81 3.11 -17.79
N ALA A 260 -10.29 2.33 -18.74
CA ALA A 260 -9.37 2.85 -19.76
C ALA A 260 -10.02 3.95 -20.59
N GLU A 261 -11.29 3.79 -20.99
CA GLU A 261 -12.06 4.81 -21.71
C GLU A 261 -12.15 6.12 -20.92
N ARG A 262 -12.46 6.06 -19.60
CA ARG A 262 -12.49 7.26 -18.77
C ARG A 262 -11.14 7.97 -18.69
N ILE A 263 -10.06 7.20 -18.54
CA ILE A 263 -8.70 7.76 -18.53
C ILE A 263 -8.40 8.43 -19.88
N CYS A 264 -8.70 7.76 -20.99
CA CYS A 264 -8.50 8.34 -22.31
C CYS A 264 -9.37 9.59 -22.55
N ALA A 265 -10.63 9.57 -22.11
CA ALA A 265 -11.52 10.73 -22.22
C ALA A 265 -11.03 11.93 -21.39
N PHE A 266 -10.46 11.66 -20.20
CA PHE A 266 -9.91 12.71 -19.33
C PHE A 266 -8.68 13.40 -19.95
N TYR A 267 -7.80 12.63 -20.60
CA TYR A 267 -6.57 13.15 -21.19
C TYR A 267 -6.70 13.51 -22.69
N GLY A 268 -7.78 13.12 -23.36
CA GLY A 268 -7.90 13.19 -24.81
C GLY A 268 -6.99 12.19 -25.53
N ALA A 269 -6.70 11.05 -24.91
CA ALA A 269 -5.72 10.07 -25.36
C ALA A 269 -6.34 9.01 -26.29
N GLU A 270 -5.50 8.44 -27.16
CA GLU A 270 -5.81 7.26 -27.97
C GLU A 270 -5.68 5.98 -27.14
N LEU A 271 -6.55 5.01 -27.40
CA LEU A 271 -6.56 3.72 -26.70
C LEU A 271 -6.19 2.58 -27.64
N THR A 272 -5.28 1.71 -27.23
CA THR A 272 -5.03 0.42 -27.89
C THR A 272 -5.37 -0.72 -26.93
N LEU A 273 -6.27 -1.60 -27.34
CA LEU A 273 -6.57 -2.84 -26.65
C LEU A 273 -5.68 -3.96 -27.17
N LEU A 274 -4.72 -4.40 -26.37
CA LEU A 274 -3.77 -5.44 -26.72
C LEU A 274 -4.15 -6.79 -26.08
N HIS A 275 -4.19 -7.82 -26.91
CA HIS A 275 -4.23 -9.21 -26.48
C HIS A 275 -2.97 -9.94 -26.93
N VAL A 276 -2.27 -10.59 -26.00
CA VAL A 276 -1.16 -11.49 -26.33
C VAL A 276 -1.64 -12.92 -26.16
N VAL A 277 -1.64 -13.67 -27.25
CA VAL A 277 -2.03 -15.08 -27.30
C VAL A 277 -0.82 -15.97 -27.57
N SER A 278 -0.90 -17.26 -27.21
CA SER A 278 0.18 -18.20 -27.51
C SER A 278 0.41 -18.33 -29.02
N GLU A 279 1.65 -18.57 -29.45
CA GLU A 279 1.99 -18.86 -30.85
C GLU A 279 1.19 -20.04 -31.44
N HIS A 280 0.84 -21.01 -30.57
CA HIS A 280 0.06 -22.19 -30.97
C HIS A 280 -1.46 -21.96 -30.96
N THR A 281 -1.94 -20.73 -30.67
CA THR A 281 -3.37 -20.44 -30.68
C THR A 281 -3.92 -20.55 -32.10
N PRO A 282 -4.95 -21.41 -32.33
CA PRO A 282 -5.59 -21.56 -33.65
C PRO A 282 -6.12 -20.23 -34.17
N GLU A 283 -6.10 -20.07 -35.49
CA GLU A 283 -6.54 -18.82 -36.14
C GLU A 283 -8.02 -18.50 -35.86
N ASP A 284 -8.88 -19.54 -35.83
CA ASP A 284 -10.30 -19.38 -35.50
C ASP A 284 -10.51 -18.77 -34.11
N GLN A 285 -9.70 -19.18 -33.10
CA GLN A 285 -9.74 -18.60 -31.76
C GLN A 285 -9.23 -17.15 -31.76
N THR A 286 -8.18 -16.87 -32.51
CA THR A 286 -7.65 -15.51 -32.67
C THR A 286 -8.69 -14.59 -33.29
N GLN A 287 -9.40 -15.05 -34.31
CA GLN A 287 -10.49 -14.28 -34.97
C GLN A 287 -11.70 -14.13 -34.00
N ALA A 288 -12.04 -15.13 -33.22
CA ALA A 288 -13.09 -15.04 -32.22
C ALA A 288 -12.76 -13.97 -31.16
N ILE A 289 -11.51 -13.92 -30.67
CA ILE A 289 -11.03 -12.89 -29.75
C ILE A 289 -11.14 -11.50 -30.42
N ARG A 290 -10.67 -11.36 -31.67
CA ARG A 290 -10.76 -10.09 -32.42
C ARG A 290 -12.20 -9.62 -32.57
N LYS A 291 -13.11 -10.50 -32.99
CA LYS A 291 -14.53 -10.19 -33.14
C LYS A 291 -15.16 -9.73 -31.81
N LYS A 292 -14.87 -10.44 -30.72
CA LYS A 292 -15.33 -10.05 -29.37
C LYS A 292 -14.80 -8.68 -28.98
N SER A 293 -13.50 -8.42 -29.16
CA SER A 293 -12.86 -7.17 -28.81
C SER A 293 -13.41 -5.99 -29.64
N LEU A 294 -13.61 -6.18 -30.95
CA LEU A 294 -14.26 -5.20 -31.81
C LEU A 294 -15.68 -4.88 -31.37
N SER A 295 -16.45 -5.89 -30.94
CA SER A 295 -17.79 -5.68 -30.38
C SER A 295 -17.78 -4.93 -29.03
N LEU A 296 -16.70 -5.03 -28.25
CA LEU A 296 -16.55 -4.28 -27.01
C LEU A 296 -16.18 -2.83 -27.29
N ILE A 297 -15.21 -2.59 -28.16
CA ILE A 297 -14.74 -1.22 -28.48
C ILE A 297 -15.78 -0.43 -29.26
N SER A 298 -16.68 -1.07 -30.04
CA SER A 298 -17.77 -0.37 -30.73
C SER A 298 -18.76 0.34 -29.78
N LYS A 299 -18.70 0.05 -28.48
CA LYS A 299 -19.58 0.64 -27.45
C LYS A 299 -18.95 1.83 -26.72
N ILE A 300 -17.68 2.11 -26.96
CA ILE A 300 -16.96 3.23 -26.35
C ILE A 300 -16.86 4.40 -27.32
N LYS A 301 -16.69 5.60 -26.77
CA LYS A 301 -16.63 6.85 -27.56
C LYS A 301 -15.21 7.22 -27.96
N THR A 302 -14.22 6.73 -27.24
CA THR A 302 -12.80 7.01 -27.48
C THR A 302 -12.32 6.22 -28.69
N ASN A 303 -11.46 6.83 -29.52
CA ASN A 303 -10.79 6.11 -30.59
C ASN A 303 -9.97 4.96 -30.00
N CYS A 304 -10.32 3.74 -30.38
CA CYS A 304 -9.72 2.52 -29.84
C CYS A 304 -9.37 1.53 -30.96
N GLU A 305 -8.13 1.11 -30.98
CA GLU A 305 -7.64 0.06 -31.89
C GLU A 305 -7.51 -1.28 -31.13
N VAL A 306 -7.66 -2.40 -31.84
CA VAL A 306 -7.47 -3.74 -31.32
C VAL A 306 -6.25 -4.37 -31.95
N GLU A 307 -5.28 -4.71 -31.13
CA GLU A 307 -4.07 -5.41 -31.51
C GLU A 307 -4.03 -6.80 -30.88
N ILE A 308 -3.71 -7.83 -31.68
CA ILE A 308 -3.53 -9.19 -31.20
C ILE A 308 -2.17 -9.68 -31.65
N LEU A 309 -1.30 -9.98 -30.69
CA LEU A 309 0.04 -10.49 -30.93
C LEU A 309 0.15 -11.94 -30.51
N LYS A 310 0.85 -12.74 -31.33
CA LYS A 310 1.18 -14.13 -31.00
C LYS A 310 2.56 -14.18 -30.37
N SER A 311 2.64 -14.67 -29.14
CA SER A 311 3.92 -14.81 -28.42
C SER A 311 3.79 -15.77 -27.25
N ASN A 312 4.84 -16.55 -27.02
CA ASN A 312 4.94 -17.43 -25.83
C ASN A 312 5.52 -16.67 -24.61
N ASN A 313 6.04 -15.43 -24.83
CA ASN A 313 6.54 -14.57 -23.76
C ASN A 313 5.73 -13.27 -23.67
N SER A 314 4.54 -13.37 -23.09
CA SER A 314 3.63 -12.20 -22.96
C SER A 314 4.24 -11.04 -22.18
N ILE A 315 5.14 -11.31 -21.20
CA ILE A 315 5.79 -10.27 -20.40
C ILE A 315 6.69 -9.41 -21.28
N GLU A 316 7.55 -10.04 -22.05
CA GLU A 316 8.49 -9.35 -22.94
C GLU A 316 7.74 -8.62 -24.07
N THR A 317 6.75 -9.27 -24.67
CA THR A 317 5.95 -8.67 -25.75
C THR A 317 5.23 -7.40 -25.27
N ILE A 318 4.52 -7.45 -24.12
CA ILE A 318 3.83 -6.27 -23.57
C ILE A 318 4.82 -5.20 -23.16
N SER A 319 5.96 -5.59 -22.55
CA SER A 319 6.99 -4.63 -22.15
C SER A 319 7.61 -3.90 -23.35
N ASN A 320 7.89 -4.62 -24.44
CA ASN A 320 8.40 -4.01 -25.66
C ASN A 320 7.37 -3.07 -26.32
N GLN A 321 6.12 -3.49 -26.36
CA GLN A 321 5.03 -2.64 -26.88
C GLN A 321 4.83 -1.37 -26.04
N SER A 322 5.05 -1.45 -24.72
CA SER A 322 4.89 -0.30 -23.82
C SER A 322 5.78 0.90 -24.17
N ALA A 323 6.85 0.69 -24.95
CA ALA A 323 7.73 1.77 -25.39
C ALA A 323 7.07 2.78 -26.35
N GLY A 324 5.98 2.38 -27.02
CA GLY A 324 5.21 3.27 -27.90
C GLY A 324 4.05 4.01 -27.20
N TYR A 325 3.92 3.88 -25.88
CA TYR A 325 2.79 4.40 -25.11
C TYR A 325 3.26 5.18 -23.89
N ASP A 326 2.36 5.99 -23.32
CA ASP A 326 2.62 6.79 -22.13
C ASP A 326 2.12 6.06 -20.85
N LEU A 327 1.05 5.29 -20.99
CA LEU A 327 0.44 4.55 -19.89
C LEU A 327 0.07 3.13 -20.31
N LEU A 328 0.56 2.15 -19.57
CA LEU A 328 0.16 0.75 -19.67
C LEU A 328 -0.83 0.41 -18.56
N ILE A 329 -2.03 -0.03 -18.93
CA ILE A 329 -3.06 -0.51 -18.01
C ILE A 329 -3.09 -2.02 -18.03
N LEU A 330 -3.03 -2.63 -16.83
CA LEU A 330 -3.01 -4.07 -16.64
C LEU A 330 -4.04 -4.48 -15.57
N GLY A 331 -4.75 -5.57 -15.81
CA GLY A 331 -5.53 -6.24 -14.78
C GLY A 331 -4.67 -7.06 -13.83
N THR A 332 -5.09 -7.18 -12.59
CA THR A 332 -4.44 -8.08 -11.62
C THR A 332 -4.94 -9.52 -11.84
N PRO A 333 -4.06 -10.51 -11.96
CA PRO A 333 -4.46 -11.92 -12.08
C PRO A 333 -5.21 -12.40 -10.83
N GLN A 334 -6.32 -13.12 -11.03
CA GLN A 334 -7.14 -13.64 -9.93
C GLN A 334 -6.58 -14.90 -9.23
N LYS A 335 -5.41 -15.41 -9.62
CA LYS A 335 -4.86 -16.67 -9.07
C LYS A 335 -3.48 -16.51 -8.44
N ASP A 336 -3.24 -17.33 -7.46
CA ASP A 336 -2.14 -17.63 -6.55
C ASP A 336 -0.73 -17.03 -6.80
N ASN A 337 -0.35 -16.77 -8.06
CA ASN A 337 0.95 -16.21 -8.39
C ASN A 337 1.11 -14.71 -8.03
N TRP A 338 0.01 -13.97 -7.90
CA TRP A 338 0.04 -12.57 -7.48
C TRP A 338 0.26 -12.45 -5.97
N ILE A 339 -0.20 -13.44 -5.21
CA ILE A 339 0.05 -13.54 -3.77
C ILE A 339 1.57 -13.54 -3.50
N SER A 340 2.38 -14.23 -4.29
CA SER A 340 3.83 -14.25 -4.12
C SER A 340 4.50 -12.89 -4.42
N VAL A 341 3.94 -12.12 -5.34
CA VAL A 341 4.40 -10.73 -5.61
C VAL A 341 4.04 -9.82 -4.45
N LEU A 342 2.86 -10.01 -3.85
CA LEU A 342 2.36 -9.22 -2.73
C LEU A 342 3.02 -9.57 -1.40
N PHE A 343 3.29 -10.85 -1.16
CA PHE A 343 3.88 -11.33 0.11
C PHE A 343 5.42 -11.30 0.14
N GLY A 344 6.06 -10.60 -0.79
CA GLY A 344 7.42 -10.13 -0.57
C GLY A 344 8.55 -10.92 -1.21
N THR A 345 8.26 -11.93 -2.04
CA THR A 345 9.31 -12.69 -2.76
C THR A 345 9.32 -12.43 -4.27
N GLY A 346 8.26 -11.85 -4.82
CA GLY A 346 8.08 -11.61 -6.25
C GLY A 346 8.19 -10.15 -6.64
N LYS A 347 8.72 -9.92 -7.83
CA LYS A 347 8.66 -8.63 -8.52
C LYS A 347 7.57 -8.73 -9.58
N ASP A 348 6.78 -7.69 -9.74
CA ASP A 348 5.89 -7.60 -10.91
C ASP A 348 6.75 -7.34 -12.16
N LYS A 349 7.02 -8.42 -12.89
CA LYS A 349 7.86 -8.39 -14.08
C LYS A 349 7.34 -7.44 -15.16
N PHE A 350 6.02 -7.28 -15.29
CA PHE A 350 5.44 -6.31 -16.23
C PHE A 350 5.78 -4.90 -15.80
N THR A 351 5.55 -4.58 -14.54
CA THR A 351 5.83 -3.26 -13.98
C THR A 351 7.32 -2.94 -13.97
N GLU A 352 8.18 -3.94 -13.73
CA GLU A 352 9.64 -3.75 -13.74
C GLU A 352 10.21 -3.51 -15.15
N LYS A 353 9.68 -4.21 -16.16
CA LYS A 353 10.21 -4.18 -17.53
C LYS A 353 9.55 -3.14 -18.43
N SER A 354 8.39 -2.59 -18.05
CA SER A 354 7.69 -1.61 -18.89
C SER A 354 8.46 -0.30 -19.03
N ALA A 355 8.47 0.24 -20.23
CA ALA A 355 9.14 1.49 -20.55
C ALA A 355 8.31 2.72 -20.12
N CYS A 356 6.98 2.63 -20.16
CA CYS A 356 6.06 3.69 -19.74
C CYS A 356 5.57 3.51 -18.30
N SER A 357 4.80 4.48 -17.81
CA SER A 357 4.10 4.36 -16.52
C SER A 357 3.07 3.23 -16.55
N VAL A 358 2.84 2.59 -15.39
CA VAL A 358 1.98 1.40 -15.30
C VAL A 358 0.88 1.60 -14.29
N LEU A 359 -0.35 1.31 -14.69
CA LEU A 359 -1.52 1.28 -13.83
C LEU A 359 -2.04 -0.15 -13.70
N ARG A 360 -1.94 -0.71 -12.51
CA ARG A 360 -2.49 -2.01 -12.15
C ARG A 360 -3.87 -1.84 -11.55
N LEU A 361 -4.86 -2.50 -12.12
CA LEU A 361 -6.24 -2.45 -11.65
C LEU A 361 -6.64 -3.79 -11.03
N THR A 362 -7.19 -3.73 -9.83
CA THR A 362 -7.85 -4.85 -9.14
C THR A 362 -9.31 -4.49 -8.93
N MET A 363 -10.19 -5.17 -9.63
CA MET A 363 -11.63 -4.95 -9.52
C MET A 363 -12.22 -6.07 -8.66
N LYS A 364 -12.98 -5.70 -7.65
CA LYS A 364 -13.77 -6.61 -6.82
C LYS A 364 -14.96 -7.14 -7.62
N ASP A 365 -15.54 -8.25 -7.19
CA ASP A 365 -16.70 -8.87 -7.84
C ASP A 365 -18.00 -8.21 -7.38
#